data_9a9e013386f58fb8ee8887a9e00a7f12
#
_entry.id   9a9e013386f58fb8ee8887a9e00a7f12
#
_cell.length_a   1.000
_cell.length_b   1.000
_cell.length_c   1.000
_cell.angle_alpha   90.00
_cell.angle_beta   90.00
_cell.angle_gamma   90.00
#
_symmetry.space_group_name_H-M   'P 1'
#
loop_
_entity.id
_entity.type
_entity.pdbx_description
1 polymer ?
#
loop_
_entity_poly.entity_id
_entity_poly.type
_entity_poly.pdbx_seq_one_letter_code
_entity_poly.pdbx_strand_id
1 'polypeptide(L)'
;MPSLDIKSEIDAHELLNGIGQANRIVNNRFDFKGKEAKFTLENEVITLSSQEEFQIQQMMPILRESLVKRNIDLKSLNPQKIEVSNASASQKILLIQGIDRDIAKKITQLVKGSKLKIQAQVQGDIVRVSGKKRDHLQTIIAKIKAEKIEIPLQFVNFRD
;
A
#
# COMPACT_ATOMS: atom_id res chain seq x y z
N MET A 1 -27.67 5.73 -12.66
CA MET A 1 -27.10 6.62 -11.63
C MET A 1 -25.60 6.48 -11.64
N PRO A 2 -24.84 7.57 -11.80
CA PRO A 2 -23.38 7.52 -11.77
C PRO A 2 -22.84 6.91 -10.48
N SER A 3 -21.81 6.10 -10.58
CA SER A 3 -21.19 5.47 -9.44
C SER A 3 -19.71 5.21 -9.68
N LEU A 4 -18.98 4.95 -8.61
CA LEU A 4 -17.59 4.51 -8.65
C LEU A 4 -17.30 3.64 -7.44
N ASP A 5 -16.20 2.91 -7.52
CA ASP A 5 -15.74 2.09 -6.40
C ASP A 5 -14.45 2.68 -5.85
N ILE A 6 -14.34 2.71 -4.53
CA ILE A 6 -13.12 3.08 -3.80
C ILE A 6 -12.52 1.79 -3.28
N LYS A 7 -11.26 1.55 -3.60
CA LYS A 7 -10.56 0.35 -3.13
C LYS A 7 -9.14 0.70 -2.69
N SER A 8 -8.50 -0.25 -2.01
CA SER A 8 -7.09 -0.17 -1.66
C SER A 8 -6.45 -1.49 -2.03
N GLU A 9 -5.67 -1.50 -3.10
CA GLU A 9 -5.11 -2.72 -3.66
C GLU A 9 -3.69 -2.47 -4.14
N ILE A 10 -2.82 -3.46 -3.96
CA ILE A 10 -1.46 -3.41 -4.48
C ILE A 10 -1.44 -4.23 -5.77
N ASP A 11 -0.86 -3.68 -6.83
CA ASP A 11 -0.64 -4.42 -8.06
C ASP A 11 0.40 -5.51 -7.80
N ALA A 12 -0.06 -6.76 -7.75
CA ALA A 12 0.80 -7.90 -7.40
C ALA A 12 1.96 -8.08 -8.38
N HIS A 13 1.73 -7.80 -9.66
CA HIS A 13 2.76 -7.92 -10.69
C HIS A 13 3.87 -6.89 -10.50
N GLU A 14 3.48 -5.64 -10.28
CA GLU A 14 4.43 -4.56 -10.02
C GLU A 14 5.16 -4.73 -8.69
N LEU A 15 4.48 -5.31 -7.69
CA LEU A 15 5.12 -5.64 -6.42
C LEU A 15 6.26 -6.62 -6.62
N LEU A 16 6.03 -7.70 -7.38
CA LEU A 16 7.06 -8.69 -7.70
C LEU A 16 8.21 -8.05 -8.49
N ASN A 17 7.90 -7.18 -9.44
CA ASN A 17 8.92 -6.47 -10.21
C ASN A 17 9.79 -5.58 -9.29
N GLY A 18 9.16 -4.88 -8.36
CA GLY A 18 9.89 -4.03 -7.41
C GLY A 18 10.79 -4.82 -6.48
N ILE A 19 10.29 -5.95 -5.95
CA ILE A 19 11.08 -6.83 -5.09
C ILE A 19 12.25 -7.43 -5.87
N GLY A 20 12.01 -7.86 -7.12
CA GLY A 20 13.07 -8.36 -7.99
C GLY A 20 14.15 -7.31 -8.25
N GLN A 21 13.75 -6.06 -8.45
CA GLN A 21 14.68 -4.96 -8.63
C GLN A 21 15.53 -4.74 -7.38
N ALA A 22 14.88 -4.74 -6.21
CA ALA A 22 15.59 -4.59 -4.93
C ALA A 22 16.60 -5.71 -4.73
N ASN A 23 16.24 -6.95 -5.06
CA ASN A 23 17.18 -8.09 -4.97
C ASN A 23 18.35 -7.93 -5.91
N ARG A 24 18.13 -7.44 -7.14
CA ARG A 24 19.25 -7.19 -8.07
C ARG A 24 20.19 -6.14 -7.52
N ILE A 25 19.67 -5.08 -6.90
CA ILE A 25 20.51 -4.03 -6.33
C ILE A 25 21.39 -4.58 -5.21
N VAL A 26 20.83 -5.30 -4.23
CA VAL A 26 21.64 -5.83 -3.12
C VAL A 26 22.64 -6.89 -3.59
N ASN A 27 22.28 -7.68 -4.61
CA ASN A 27 23.19 -8.67 -5.17
C ASN A 27 24.38 -8.05 -5.89
N ASN A 28 24.23 -6.82 -6.40
CA ASN A 28 25.26 -6.15 -7.17
C ASN A 28 26.03 -5.10 -6.37
N ARG A 29 25.58 -4.72 -5.18
CA ARG A 29 26.26 -3.71 -4.37
C ARG A 29 27.36 -4.35 -3.54
N PHE A 30 28.51 -3.69 -3.55
CA PHE A 30 29.68 -4.16 -2.84
C PHE A 30 29.47 -4.28 -1.32
N ASP A 31 28.73 -3.34 -0.74
CA ASP A 31 28.49 -3.31 0.71
C ASP A 31 27.59 -4.47 1.21
N PHE A 32 26.93 -5.18 0.30
CA PHE A 32 26.15 -6.38 0.65
C PHE A 32 26.83 -7.69 0.27
N LYS A 33 28.02 -7.62 -0.28
CA LYS A 33 28.72 -8.82 -0.73
C LYS A 33 29.04 -9.74 0.43
N GLY A 34 28.61 -11.01 0.32
CA GLY A 34 28.81 -12.00 1.37
C GLY A 34 27.92 -11.86 2.58
N LYS A 35 26.95 -10.93 2.56
CA LYS A 35 26.05 -10.69 3.70
C LYS A 35 24.74 -11.44 3.59
N GLU A 36 24.51 -12.17 2.51
CA GLU A 36 23.29 -12.94 2.28
C GLU A 36 22.01 -12.10 2.35
N ALA A 37 22.11 -10.85 1.86
CA ALA A 37 20.99 -9.93 1.87
C ALA A 37 19.97 -10.32 0.80
N LYS A 38 18.71 -10.46 1.20
CA LYS A 38 17.65 -10.76 0.23
C LYS A 38 16.28 -10.27 0.71
N PHE A 39 15.41 -10.03 -0.26
CA PHE A 39 14.01 -9.71 -0.05
C PHE A 39 13.16 -10.87 -0.56
N THR A 40 12.21 -11.33 0.24
CA THR A 40 11.28 -12.38 -0.16
C THR A 40 9.85 -11.91 0.03
N LEU A 41 8.93 -12.48 -0.73
CA LEU A 41 7.50 -12.20 -0.60
C LEU A 41 6.77 -13.52 -0.42
N GLU A 42 6.00 -13.62 0.66
CA GLU A 42 5.20 -14.80 0.96
C GLU A 42 3.98 -14.39 1.78
N ASN A 43 2.79 -14.79 1.34
CA ASN A 43 1.54 -14.54 2.06
C ASN A 43 1.34 -13.06 2.43
N GLU A 44 1.56 -12.16 1.46
CA GLU A 44 1.42 -10.71 1.66
C GLU A 44 2.36 -10.15 2.74
N VAL A 45 3.51 -10.80 2.93
CA VAL A 45 4.55 -10.31 3.83
C VAL A 45 5.86 -10.24 3.06
N ILE A 46 6.50 -9.07 3.06
CA ILE A 46 7.85 -8.92 2.54
C ILE A 46 8.81 -9.14 3.70
N THR A 47 9.78 -10.01 3.53
CA THR A 47 10.81 -10.23 4.55
C THR A 47 12.16 -9.78 4.02
N LEU A 48 12.81 -8.88 4.78
CA LEU A 48 14.19 -8.51 4.59
C LEU A 48 15.03 -9.42 5.46
N SER A 49 16.05 -10.06 4.91
CA SER A 49 16.93 -10.92 5.69
C SER A 49 18.38 -10.69 5.32
N SER A 50 19.26 -10.78 6.30
CA SER A 50 20.70 -10.65 6.15
C SER A 50 21.38 -11.20 7.41
N GLN A 51 22.68 -10.92 7.57
CA GLN A 51 23.44 -11.41 8.71
C GLN A 51 23.34 -10.52 9.93
N GLU A 52 23.19 -9.20 9.74
CA GLU A 52 23.21 -8.23 10.83
C GLU A 52 22.12 -7.16 10.66
N GLU A 53 21.75 -6.55 11.76
CA GLU A 53 20.76 -5.48 11.79
C GLU A 53 21.16 -4.31 10.89
N PHE A 54 22.47 -3.99 10.85
CA PHE A 54 22.96 -2.90 10.03
C PHE A 54 22.58 -3.07 8.54
N GLN A 55 22.72 -4.29 8.00
CA GLN A 55 22.32 -4.55 6.62
C GLN A 55 20.82 -4.37 6.42
N ILE A 56 20.00 -4.80 7.38
CA ILE A 56 18.56 -4.62 7.30
C ILE A 56 18.22 -3.13 7.19
N GLN A 57 18.87 -2.30 8.00
CA GLN A 57 18.65 -0.85 7.96
C GLN A 57 19.05 -0.24 6.61
N GLN A 58 20.08 -0.78 5.98
CA GLN A 58 20.53 -0.34 4.64
C GLN A 58 19.62 -0.87 3.53
N MET A 59 18.96 -1.98 3.74
CA MET A 59 18.08 -2.61 2.75
C MET A 59 16.74 -1.88 2.62
N MET A 60 16.22 -1.32 3.70
CA MET A 60 14.91 -0.68 3.69
C MET A 60 14.80 0.46 2.67
N PRO A 61 15.76 1.41 2.58
CA PRO A 61 15.70 2.44 1.54
C PRO A 61 15.73 1.88 0.13
N ILE A 62 16.46 0.79 -0.10
CA ILE A 62 16.54 0.14 -1.40
C ILE A 62 15.17 -0.41 -1.80
N LEU A 63 14.49 -1.07 -0.86
CA LEU A 63 13.15 -1.60 -1.10
C LEU A 63 12.17 -0.46 -1.40
N ARG A 64 12.17 0.58 -0.58
CA ARG A 64 11.26 1.72 -0.76
C ARG A 64 11.44 2.36 -2.13
N GLU A 65 12.67 2.64 -2.51
CA GLU A 65 12.96 3.25 -3.81
C GLU A 65 12.52 2.34 -4.95
N SER A 66 12.78 1.04 -4.86
CA SER A 66 12.39 0.08 -5.89
C SER A 66 10.88 0.00 -6.04
N LEU A 67 10.14 0.04 -4.93
CA LEU A 67 8.68 0.00 -4.96
C LEU A 67 8.09 1.30 -5.51
N VAL A 68 8.64 2.45 -5.13
CA VAL A 68 8.18 3.75 -5.65
C VAL A 68 8.35 3.81 -7.16
N LYS A 69 9.43 3.28 -7.70
CA LYS A 69 9.65 3.22 -9.15
C LYS A 69 8.60 2.37 -9.87
N ARG A 70 7.95 1.48 -9.17
CA ARG A 70 6.87 0.63 -9.69
C ARG A 70 5.48 1.15 -9.32
N ASN A 71 5.41 2.40 -8.88
CA ASN A 71 4.16 3.07 -8.51
C ASN A 71 3.42 2.39 -7.35
N ILE A 72 4.15 1.71 -6.47
CA ILE A 72 3.61 1.18 -5.23
C ILE A 72 3.64 2.29 -4.19
N ASP A 73 2.49 2.58 -3.59
CA ASP A 73 2.40 3.60 -2.55
C ASP A 73 2.97 3.05 -1.24
N LEU A 74 3.92 3.78 -0.64
CA LEU A 74 4.57 3.34 0.59
C LEU A 74 3.63 3.27 1.79
N LYS A 75 2.46 3.89 1.72
CA LYS A 75 1.42 3.73 2.74
C LYS A 75 0.89 2.30 2.82
N SER A 76 1.12 1.49 1.79
CA SER A 76 0.75 0.07 1.79
C SER A 76 1.66 -0.77 2.66
N LEU A 77 2.77 -0.22 3.15
CA LEU A 77 3.78 -0.95 3.90
C LEU A 77 3.62 -0.70 5.40
N ASN A 78 3.60 -1.79 6.16
CA ASN A 78 3.58 -1.73 7.63
C ASN A 78 4.79 -2.48 8.16
N PRO A 79 5.96 -1.80 8.30
CA PRO A 79 7.18 -2.45 8.79
C PRO A 79 7.05 -2.85 10.25
N GLN A 80 7.52 -4.05 10.56
CA GLN A 80 7.57 -4.57 11.91
C GLN A 80 8.97 -4.36 12.51
N LYS A 81 9.17 -4.79 13.74
CA LYS A 81 10.47 -4.69 14.41
C LYS A 81 11.50 -5.58 13.73
N ILE A 82 12.75 -5.13 13.71
CA ILE A 82 13.87 -5.95 13.27
C ILE A 82 14.12 -7.01 14.35
N GLU A 83 14.17 -8.26 13.92
CA GLU A 83 14.48 -9.39 14.80
C GLU A 83 15.92 -9.81 14.55
N VAL A 84 16.69 -9.93 15.63
CA VAL A 84 18.10 -10.30 15.57
C VAL A 84 18.31 -11.61 16.34
N SER A 85 19.01 -12.54 15.73
CA SER A 85 19.44 -13.75 16.40
C SER A 85 20.91 -14.02 16.04
N ASN A 86 21.45 -15.16 16.45
CA ASN A 86 22.86 -15.47 16.17
C ASN A 86 23.15 -15.46 14.68
N ALA A 87 24.03 -14.56 14.23
CA ALA A 87 24.47 -14.46 12.84
C ALA A 87 23.35 -14.23 11.82
N SER A 88 22.15 -13.77 12.27
CA SER A 88 21.08 -13.46 11.34
C SER A 88 20.23 -12.30 11.85
N ALA A 89 19.63 -11.57 10.92
CA ALA A 89 18.68 -10.50 11.22
C ALA A 89 17.59 -10.52 10.15
N SER A 90 16.39 -10.16 10.54
CA SER A 90 15.27 -10.09 9.60
C SER A 90 14.28 -9.00 10.01
N GLN A 91 13.52 -8.54 9.04
CA GLN A 91 12.42 -7.61 9.28
C GLN A 91 11.27 -7.97 8.36
N LYS A 92 10.09 -8.06 8.93
CA LYS A 92 8.87 -8.30 8.17
C LYS A 92 8.17 -6.97 7.88
N ILE A 93 7.64 -6.86 6.68
CA ILE A 93 6.80 -5.75 6.28
C ILE A 93 5.46 -6.34 5.88
N LEU A 94 4.43 -6.03 6.67
CA LEU A 94 3.08 -6.46 6.35
C LEU A 94 2.52 -5.57 5.26
N LEU A 95 1.88 -6.16 4.27
CA LEU A 95 1.25 -5.40 3.19
C LEU A 95 -0.21 -5.12 3.56
N ILE A 96 -0.62 -3.88 3.39
CA ILE A 96 -1.97 -3.43 3.72
C ILE A 96 -2.78 -3.38 2.44
N GLN A 97 -3.82 -4.21 2.35
CA GLN A 97 -4.74 -4.24 1.22
C GLN A 97 -6.17 -4.34 1.73
N GLY A 98 -7.08 -3.78 0.94
CA GLY A 98 -8.48 -3.71 1.31
C GLY A 98 -8.78 -2.53 2.23
N ILE A 99 -10.04 -2.13 2.26
CA ILE A 99 -10.51 -1.05 3.14
C ILE A 99 -11.16 -1.72 4.34
N ASP A 100 -10.55 -1.54 5.52
CA ASP A 100 -11.11 -2.10 6.75
C ASP A 100 -12.31 -1.29 7.24
N ARG A 101 -12.93 -1.75 8.31
CA ARG A 101 -14.11 -1.13 8.88
C ARG A 101 -13.88 0.32 9.29
N ASP A 102 -12.75 0.60 9.90
CA ASP A 102 -12.43 1.96 10.40
C ASP A 102 -12.26 2.95 9.26
N ILE A 103 -11.54 2.56 8.22
CA ILE A 103 -11.34 3.39 7.03
C ILE A 103 -12.67 3.56 6.28
N ALA A 104 -13.45 2.49 6.14
CA ALA A 104 -14.77 2.56 5.51
C ALA A 104 -15.69 3.54 6.25
N LYS A 105 -15.64 3.54 7.58
CA LYS A 105 -16.39 4.47 8.41
C LYS A 105 -15.98 5.92 8.16
N LYS A 106 -14.67 6.18 8.07
CA LYS A 106 -14.16 7.53 7.75
C LYS A 106 -14.69 8.00 6.39
N ILE A 107 -14.63 7.14 5.38
CA ILE A 107 -15.12 7.48 4.03
C ILE A 107 -16.62 7.76 4.07
N THR A 108 -17.39 6.91 4.74
CA THR A 108 -18.84 7.07 4.86
C THR A 108 -19.19 8.38 5.55
N GLN A 109 -18.46 8.74 6.60
CA GLN A 109 -18.67 10.00 7.31
C GLN A 109 -18.35 11.21 6.44
N LEU A 110 -17.29 11.14 5.62
CA LEU A 110 -16.97 12.21 4.68
C LEU A 110 -18.08 12.40 3.64
N VAL A 111 -18.64 11.30 3.14
CA VAL A 111 -19.74 11.35 2.19
C VAL A 111 -20.97 12.01 2.84
N LYS A 112 -21.35 11.59 4.04
CA LYS A 112 -22.48 12.19 4.76
C LYS A 112 -22.25 13.65 5.09
N GLY A 113 -21.03 14.00 5.52
CA GLY A 113 -20.70 15.36 5.90
C GLY A 113 -20.61 16.34 4.73
N SER A 114 -20.50 15.84 3.50
CA SER A 114 -20.43 16.67 2.32
C SER A 114 -21.73 17.37 2.00
N LYS A 115 -22.85 16.84 2.49
CA LYS A 115 -24.22 17.32 2.20
C LYS A 115 -24.58 17.26 0.72
N LEU A 116 -23.83 16.52 -0.08
CA LEU A 116 -24.14 16.24 -1.47
C LEU A 116 -25.16 15.10 -1.56
N LYS A 117 -25.89 15.04 -2.66
CA LYS A 117 -26.86 13.95 -2.91
C LYS A 117 -26.14 12.72 -3.42
N ILE A 118 -25.35 12.12 -2.56
CA ILE A 118 -24.57 10.92 -2.84
C ILE A 118 -24.73 9.93 -1.70
N GLN A 119 -24.50 8.65 -2.00
CA GLN A 119 -24.58 7.57 -1.04
C GLN A 119 -23.29 6.75 -1.08
N ALA A 120 -22.88 6.26 0.07
CA ALA A 120 -21.75 5.35 0.18
C ALA A 120 -22.26 4.01 0.71
N GLN A 121 -21.83 2.92 0.08
CA GLN A 121 -22.22 1.57 0.49
C GLN A 121 -20.96 0.73 0.62
N VAL A 122 -20.76 0.15 1.80
CA VAL A 122 -19.63 -0.74 2.06
C VAL A 122 -19.96 -2.12 1.48
N GLN A 123 -19.06 -2.62 0.61
CA GLN A 123 -19.22 -3.93 -0.02
C GLN A 123 -17.92 -4.71 0.18
N GLY A 124 -17.88 -5.56 1.22
CA GLY A 124 -16.64 -6.27 1.55
C GLY A 124 -15.55 -5.30 1.94
N ASP A 125 -14.46 -5.29 1.17
CA ASP A 125 -13.30 -4.42 1.41
C ASP A 125 -13.24 -3.21 0.46
N ILE A 126 -14.35 -2.90 -0.21
CA ILE A 126 -14.46 -1.71 -1.05
C ILE A 126 -15.64 -0.85 -0.60
N VAL A 127 -15.65 0.41 -1.03
CA VAL A 127 -16.77 1.32 -0.78
C VAL A 127 -17.28 1.83 -2.13
N ARG A 128 -18.55 1.57 -2.43
CA ARG A 128 -19.21 2.10 -3.64
C ARG A 128 -19.89 3.41 -3.32
N VAL A 129 -19.62 4.41 -4.15
CA VAL A 129 -20.22 5.74 -4.03
C VAL A 129 -21.09 5.98 -5.26
N SER A 130 -22.33 6.38 -5.04
CA SER A 130 -23.27 6.67 -6.12
C SER A 130 -23.98 7.99 -5.89
N GLY A 131 -24.39 8.64 -6.96
CA GLY A 131 -25.10 9.90 -6.89
C GLY A 131 -25.75 10.25 -8.21
N LYS A 132 -26.66 11.22 -8.19
CA LYS A 132 -27.40 11.60 -9.38
C LYS A 132 -26.54 12.37 -10.39
N LYS A 133 -25.49 13.06 -9.93
CA LYS A 133 -24.65 13.90 -10.78
C LYS A 133 -23.19 13.50 -10.67
N ARG A 134 -22.51 13.40 -11.83
CA ARG A 134 -21.07 13.13 -11.88
C ARG A 134 -20.27 14.17 -11.12
N ASP A 135 -20.67 15.43 -11.18
CA ASP A 135 -19.97 16.53 -10.49
C ASP A 135 -19.90 16.27 -8.98
N HIS A 136 -20.96 15.72 -8.40
CA HIS A 136 -20.97 15.38 -6.98
C HIS A 136 -19.95 14.29 -6.67
N LEU A 137 -19.81 13.30 -7.55
CA LEU A 137 -18.80 12.24 -7.37
C LEU A 137 -17.39 12.82 -7.45
N GLN A 138 -17.13 13.71 -8.40
CA GLN A 138 -15.81 14.34 -8.52
C GLN A 138 -15.49 15.19 -7.29
N THR A 139 -16.48 15.87 -6.75
CA THR A 139 -16.31 16.68 -5.53
C THR A 139 -15.95 15.81 -4.35
N ILE A 140 -16.60 14.67 -4.17
CA ILE A 140 -16.30 13.78 -3.04
C ILE A 140 -14.94 13.10 -3.19
N ILE A 141 -14.55 12.77 -4.42
CA ILE A 141 -13.21 12.22 -4.68
C ILE A 141 -12.14 13.22 -4.22
N ALA A 142 -12.29 14.49 -4.60
CA ALA A 142 -11.36 15.55 -4.20
C ALA A 142 -11.31 15.70 -2.68
N LYS A 143 -12.46 15.63 -2.02
CA LYS A 143 -12.56 15.74 -0.58
C LYS A 143 -11.85 14.58 0.12
N ILE A 144 -12.06 13.37 -0.36
CA ILE A 144 -11.42 12.16 0.20
C ILE A 144 -9.91 12.22 0.00
N LYS A 145 -9.46 12.64 -1.18
CA LYS A 145 -8.02 12.79 -1.47
C LYS A 145 -7.35 13.84 -0.58
N ALA A 146 -8.08 14.88 -0.20
CA ALA A 146 -7.56 15.93 0.69
C ALA A 146 -7.43 15.48 2.14
N GLU A 147 -8.15 14.43 2.53
CA GLU A 147 -8.04 13.87 3.86
C GLU A 147 -6.79 13.01 3.97
N LYS A 148 -6.21 12.97 5.18
CA LYS A 148 -5.04 12.15 5.44
C LYS A 148 -5.47 10.73 5.83
N ILE A 149 -5.91 9.97 4.83
CA ILE A 149 -6.26 8.56 5.03
C ILE A 149 -4.96 7.75 5.13
N GLU A 150 -4.89 6.82 6.10
CA GLU A 150 -3.67 6.09 6.42
C GLU A 150 -3.25 5.07 5.36
N ILE A 151 -4.17 4.69 4.47
CA ILE A 151 -3.90 3.73 3.40
C ILE A 151 -4.09 4.39 2.03
N PRO A 152 -3.45 3.88 0.98
CA PRO A 152 -3.69 4.40 -0.37
C PRO A 152 -5.08 3.99 -0.84
N LEU A 153 -5.74 4.89 -1.57
CA LEU A 153 -7.06 4.64 -2.12
C LEU A 153 -7.02 4.81 -3.64
N GLN A 154 -7.69 3.89 -4.35
CA GLN A 154 -7.90 4.00 -5.78
C GLN A 154 -9.39 4.20 -6.05
N PHE A 155 -9.69 5.04 -7.04
CA PHE A 155 -11.05 5.36 -7.46
C PHE A 155 -11.25 4.77 -8.84
N VAL A 156 -12.07 3.73 -8.94
CA VAL A 156 -12.15 2.89 -10.13
C VAL A 156 -13.61 2.55 -10.47
N ASN A 157 -13.79 1.83 -11.57
CA ASN A 157 -15.09 1.31 -12.00
C ASN A 157 -16.16 2.40 -12.14
N PHE A 158 -15.78 3.52 -12.76
CA PHE A 158 -16.72 4.60 -13.03
C PHE A 158 -17.83 4.11 -13.95
N ARG A 159 -19.07 4.35 -13.55
CA ARG A 159 -20.28 3.97 -14.29
C ARG A 159 -21.23 5.15 -14.38
N ASP A 160 -21.99 5.18 -15.45
CA ASP A 160 -23.04 6.22 -15.65
C ASP A 160 -24.41 5.77 -15.18
#